data_cbfdd2b157f1fa6f31265cbfad7352fc
#
_entry.id   cbfdd2b157f1fa6f31265cbfad7352fc
#
_cell.length_a   1.000
_cell.length_b   1.000
_cell.length_c   1.000
_cell.angle_alpha   90.00
_cell.angle_beta   90.00
_cell.angle_gamma   90.00
#
_symmetry.space_group_name_H-M   'P 1'
#
loop_
_entity.id
_entity.type
_entity.pdbx_description
1 polymer ?
#
loop_
_entity_poly.entity_id
_entity_poly.type
_entity_poly.pdbx_seq_one_letter_code
_entity_poly.pdbx_strand_id
1 'polypeptide(L)'
;MDFNFNLDLGLGTETKTTELSVNEIYESFIIGGGPAAMTAAVYLMRKGIKAAIVAGKIGGQVGDTKGIENYMGYNYIEGDELVSKFSNQVRQFEIAFKEYVFVENIHLEGDIKVIKLSDGFEYRSKTVIIAAGSKWRQLNVPGEEKLRGRGVCYCAICDGPFFKGLDIAVIGGGNS
;
A
#
# COMPACT_ATOMS: atom_id res chain seq x y z
N MET A 1 -12.12 -12.34 -19.28
CA MET A 1 -12.70 -12.98 -18.09
C MET A 1 -12.40 -12.05 -16.92
N ASP A 2 -13.38 -11.19 -16.63
CA ASP A 2 -13.24 -10.20 -15.55
C ASP A 2 -13.45 -10.89 -14.22
N PHE A 3 -12.36 -11.09 -13.47
CA PHE A 3 -12.43 -11.52 -12.08
C PHE A 3 -12.72 -10.30 -11.19
N ASN A 4 -14.00 -10.00 -11.04
CA ASN A 4 -14.49 -9.09 -10.02
C ASN A 4 -14.49 -9.85 -8.68
N PHE A 5 -13.42 -9.71 -7.91
CA PHE A 5 -13.35 -10.25 -6.54
C PHE A 5 -14.01 -9.24 -5.59
N ASN A 6 -15.33 -9.25 -5.54
CA ASN A 6 -16.09 -8.56 -4.51
C ASN A 6 -16.03 -9.41 -3.24
N LEU A 7 -15.08 -9.13 -2.35
CA LEU A 7 -15.12 -9.60 -0.98
C LEU A 7 -16.12 -8.74 -0.20
N ASP A 8 -17.39 -9.14 -0.26
CA ASP A 8 -18.43 -8.61 0.60
C ASP A 8 -18.27 -9.19 2.02
N LEU A 9 -17.47 -8.55 2.84
CA LEU A 9 -17.31 -8.87 4.27
C LEU A 9 -18.37 -8.14 5.11
N GLY A 10 -19.66 -8.27 4.77
CA GLY A 10 -20.77 -8.14 5.71
C GLY A 10 -20.90 -6.87 6.56
N LEU A 11 -20.19 -5.80 6.26
CA LEU A 11 -20.37 -4.47 6.83
C LEU A 11 -20.67 -3.54 5.65
N GLY A 12 -21.96 -3.39 5.33
CA GLY A 12 -22.45 -2.56 4.24
C GLY A 12 -22.06 -1.08 4.39
N THR A 13 -20.83 -0.74 4.09
CA THR A 13 -20.43 0.63 3.80
C THR A 13 -20.39 0.77 2.28
N GLU A 14 -21.38 1.49 1.73
CA GLU A 14 -21.32 1.93 0.35
C GLU A 14 -19.96 2.59 0.11
N THR A 15 -19.20 2.07 -0.85
CA THR A 15 -17.93 2.69 -1.24
C THR A 15 -18.24 3.99 -1.96
N LYS A 16 -17.68 5.09 -1.47
CA LYS A 16 -17.84 6.43 -2.06
C LYS A 16 -16.68 6.85 -2.95
N THR A 17 -15.72 5.95 -3.16
CA THR A 17 -14.57 6.26 -4.02
C THR A 17 -15.01 6.55 -5.45
N THR A 18 -14.31 7.50 -6.09
CA THR A 18 -14.54 7.89 -7.47
C THR A 18 -13.37 7.44 -8.36
N GLU A 19 -13.58 7.41 -9.67
CA GLU A 19 -12.48 7.19 -10.62
C GLU A 19 -11.61 8.44 -10.74
N LEU A 20 -10.34 8.25 -11.12
CA LEU A 20 -9.46 9.36 -11.44
C LEU A 20 -9.87 10.04 -12.74
N SER A 21 -9.89 11.37 -12.73
CA SER A 21 -10.19 12.20 -13.90
C SER A 21 -8.93 12.92 -14.40
N VAL A 22 -8.62 12.77 -15.67
CA VAL A 22 -7.51 13.50 -16.33
C VAL A 22 -7.80 14.98 -16.53
N ASN A 23 -9.07 15.37 -16.45
CA ASN A 23 -9.53 16.75 -16.64
C ASN A 23 -9.50 17.58 -15.33
N GLU A 24 -9.12 16.95 -14.22
CA GLU A 24 -9.11 17.58 -12.92
C GLU A 24 -7.70 17.87 -12.43
N ILE A 25 -7.56 18.95 -11.64
CA ILE A 25 -6.35 19.21 -10.86
C ILE A 25 -6.65 18.87 -9.41
N TYR A 26 -5.99 17.84 -8.90
CA TYR A 26 -6.10 17.47 -7.49
C TYR A 26 -5.31 18.43 -6.61
N GLU A 27 -5.76 18.67 -5.40
CA GLU A 27 -4.98 19.44 -4.44
C GLU A 27 -3.82 18.63 -3.88
N SER A 28 -4.04 17.31 -3.71
CA SER A 28 -3.00 16.36 -3.31
C SER A 28 -3.15 15.02 -4.03
N PHE A 29 -2.03 14.48 -4.49
CA PHE A 29 -1.96 13.17 -5.15
C PHE A 29 -1.08 12.23 -4.31
N ILE A 30 -1.66 11.13 -3.84
CA ILE A 30 -0.99 10.17 -2.95
C ILE A 30 -0.52 8.98 -3.77
N ILE A 31 0.75 8.64 -3.63
CA ILE A 31 1.39 7.52 -4.32
C ILE A 31 1.71 6.44 -3.31
N GLY A 32 1.01 5.32 -3.39
CA GLY A 32 1.16 4.15 -2.53
C GLY A 32 -0.17 3.64 -2.00
N GLY A 33 -0.19 2.41 -1.53
CA GLY A 33 -1.38 1.73 -1.00
C GLY A 33 -1.18 1.16 0.41
N GLY A 34 -0.06 1.48 1.05
CA GLY A 34 0.24 1.05 2.40
C GLY A 34 -0.39 1.94 3.49
N PRO A 35 -0.16 1.62 4.79
CA PRO A 35 -0.74 2.37 5.91
C PRO A 35 -0.46 3.86 5.86
N ALA A 36 0.74 4.28 5.46
CA ALA A 36 1.11 5.68 5.35
C ALA A 36 0.26 6.44 4.31
N ALA A 37 0.09 5.85 3.12
CA ALA A 37 -0.75 6.41 2.07
C ALA A 37 -2.22 6.50 2.50
N MET A 38 -2.76 5.44 3.09
CA MET A 38 -4.14 5.38 3.55
C MET A 38 -4.40 6.36 4.70
N THR A 39 -3.45 6.50 5.62
CA THR A 39 -3.53 7.51 6.69
C THR A 39 -3.56 8.92 6.09
N ALA A 40 -2.66 9.22 5.14
CA ALA A 40 -2.65 10.52 4.46
C ALA A 40 -4.00 10.80 3.77
N ALA A 41 -4.56 9.80 3.08
CA ALA A 41 -5.87 9.92 2.44
C ALA A 41 -6.98 10.30 3.44
N VAL A 42 -7.08 9.57 4.56
CA VAL A 42 -8.07 9.85 5.59
C VAL A 42 -7.94 11.28 6.12
N TYR A 43 -6.71 11.74 6.42
CA TYR A 43 -6.50 13.10 6.95
C TYR A 43 -6.81 14.19 5.93
N LEU A 44 -6.42 14.01 4.67
CA LEU A 44 -6.74 14.97 3.61
C LEU A 44 -8.25 15.09 3.41
N MET A 45 -8.94 13.95 3.31
CA MET A 45 -10.39 13.94 3.11
C MET A 45 -11.15 14.54 4.31
N ARG A 46 -10.69 14.29 5.53
CA ARG A 46 -11.28 14.93 6.74
C ARG A 46 -11.08 16.45 6.78
N LYS A 47 -10.09 16.97 6.07
CA LYS A 47 -9.84 18.42 5.90
C LYS A 47 -10.56 19.01 4.69
N GLY A 48 -11.33 18.24 3.94
CA GLY A 48 -12.01 18.68 2.73
C GLY A 48 -11.08 18.94 1.55
N ILE A 49 -9.86 18.38 1.57
CA ILE A 49 -8.88 18.53 0.51
C ILE A 49 -9.19 17.52 -0.61
N LYS A 50 -9.35 18.01 -1.84
CA LYS A 50 -9.58 17.17 -3.01
C LYS A 50 -8.34 16.33 -3.31
N ALA A 51 -8.40 15.05 -2.99
CA ALA A 51 -7.27 14.14 -3.10
C ALA A 51 -7.53 12.98 -4.05
N ALA A 52 -6.43 12.46 -4.61
CA ALA A 52 -6.39 11.20 -5.34
C ALA A 52 -5.37 10.26 -4.72
N ILE A 53 -5.59 8.95 -4.82
CA ILE A 53 -4.65 7.91 -4.38
C ILE A 53 -4.48 6.88 -5.49
N VAL A 54 -3.24 6.51 -5.76
CA VAL A 54 -2.89 5.43 -6.69
C VAL A 54 -2.00 4.41 -6.01
N ALA A 55 -2.23 3.13 -6.29
CA ALA A 55 -1.50 2.05 -5.67
C ALA A 55 -1.31 0.87 -6.63
N GLY A 56 -0.09 0.34 -6.69
CA GLY A 56 0.17 -0.93 -7.37
C GLY A 56 -0.40 -2.13 -6.59
N LYS A 57 -0.41 -2.02 -5.26
CA LYS A 57 -0.97 -3.02 -4.34
C LYS A 57 -1.52 -2.33 -3.09
N ILE A 58 -2.72 -2.69 -2.70
CA ILE A 58 -3.34 -2.23 -1.46
C ILE A 58 -2.73 -2.98 -0.26
N GLY A 59 -2.53 -2.26 0.85
CA GLY A 59 -1.95 -2.78 2.08
C GLY A 59 -0.41 -2.76 2.11
N GLY A 60 0.25 -2.72 0.95
CA GLY A 60 1.71 -2.78 0.88
C GLY A 60 2.25 -4.03 1.57
N GLN A 61 3.32 -3.90 2.36
CA GLN A 61 3.94 -5.02 3.08
C GLN A 61 3.07 -5.60 4.20
N VAL A 62 2.10 -4.84 4.73
CA VAL A 62 1.18 -5.35 5.75
C VAL A 62 0.35 -6.50 5.20
N GLY A 63 -0.10 -6.42 3.96
CA GLY A 63 -0.82 -7.52 3.29
C GLY A 63 0.04 -8.76 2.98
N ASP A 64 1.36 -8.65 3.09
CA ASP A 64 2.27 -9.80 2.95
C ASP A 64 2.59 -10.48 4.29
N THR A 65 2.15 -9.87 5.40
CA THR A 65 2.41 -10.34 6.77
C THR A 65 1.24 -11.21 7.26
N LYS A 66 1.50 -12.42 7.73
CA LYS A 66 0.45 -13.30 8.22
C LYS A 66 -0.12 -12.83 9.55
N GLY A 67 0.70 -12.75 10.59
CA GLY A 67 0.30 -12.36 11.94
C GLY A 67 0.99 -11.08 12.36
N ILE A 68 0.25 -10.18 12.99
CA ILE A 68 0.71 -8.88 13.45
C ILE A 68 0.35 -8.74 14.93
N GLU A 69 1.36 -8.61 15.79
CA GLU A 69 1.22 -8.47 17.25
C GLU A 69 1.72 -7.12 17.77
N ASN A 70 2.28 -6.31 16.90
CA ASN A 70 2.91 -5.03 17.25
C ASN A 70 2.15 -3.81 16.70
N TYR A 71 0.89 -3.97 16.27
CA TYR A 71 0.02 -2.87 15.89
C TYR A 71 -0.89 -2.50 17.06
N MET A 72 -0.72 -1.27 17.58
CA MET A 72 -1.46 -0.80 18.74
C MET A 72 -2.97 -0.90 18.54
N GLY A 73 -3.67 -1.44 19.52
CA GLY A 73 -5.11 -1.70 19.51
C GLY A 73 -5.48 -3.15 19.24
N TYR A 74 -4.52 -3.99 18.86
CA TYR A 74 -4.71 -5.42 18.64
C TYR A 74 -3.61 -6.21 19.36
N ASN A 75 -3.99 -7.23 20.14
CA ASN A 75 -3.03 -8.20 20.67
C ASN A 75 -2.51 -9.11 19.55
N TYR A 76 -3.37 -9.40 18.57
CA TYR A 76 -3.09 -10.13 17.35
C TYR A 76 -4.10 -9.75 16.28
N ILE A 77 -3.67 -9.60 15.04
CA ILE A 77 -4.53 -9.42 13.86
C ILE A 77 -3.81 -9.99 12.63
N GLU A 78 -4.57 -10.56 11.70
CA GLU A 78 -4.02 -10.97 10.41
C GLU A 78 -3.80 -9.76 9.50
N GLY A 79 -2.73 -9.83 8.66
CA GLY A 79 -2.36 -8.72 7.78
C GLY A 79 -3.48 -8.32 6.82
N ASP A 80 -4.14 -9.30 6.22
CA ASP A 80 -5.25 -9.07 5.29
C ASP A 80 -6.46 -8.42 5.99
N GLU A 81 -6.75 -8.84 7.23
CA GLU A 81 -7.82 -8.23 8.03
C GLU A 81 -7.50 -6.76 8.34
N LEU A 82 -6.27 -6.47 8.74
CA LEU A 82 -5.84 -5.10 9.03
C LEU A 82 -5.89 -4.21 7.78
N VAL A 83 -5.43 -4.72 6.64
CA VAL A 83 -5.52 -4.02 5.34
C VAL A 83 -6.97 -3.74 4.96
N SER A 84 -7.86 -4.68 5.17
CA SER A 84 -9.30 -4.49 4.91
C SER A 84 -9.88 -3.36 5.76
N LYS A 85 -9.50 -3.26 7.04
CA LYS A 85 -9.93 -2.16 7.92
C LYS A 85 -9.43 -0.80 7.42
N PHE A 86 -8.16 -0.71 6.99
CA PHE A 86 -7.61 0.53 6.41
C PHE A 86 -8.34 0.92 5.12
N SER A 87 -8.50 -0.03 4.21
CA SER A 87 -9.16 0.18 2.93
C SER A 87 -10.61 0.65 3.13
N ASN A 88 -11.37 -0.02 3.99
CA ASN A 88 -12.75 0.35 4.29
C ASN A 88 -12.84 1.75 4.87
N GLN A 89 -11.89 2.17 5.72
CA GLN A 89 -11.89 3.53 6.26
C GLN A 89 -11.66 4.59 5.17
N VAL A 90 -10.75 4.34 4.22
CA VAL A 90 -10.51 5.26 3.09
C VAL A 90 -11.72 5.32 2.17
N ARG A 91 -12.34 4.16 1.88
CA ARG A 91 -13.47 4.05 0.94
C ARG A 91 -14.77 4.68 1.43
N GLN A 92 -14.83 5.14 2.67
CA GLN A 92 -15.96 5.95 3.17
C GLN A 92 -15.97 7.39 2.63
N PHE A 93 -14.86 7.84 2.03
CA PHE A 93 -14.70 9.18 1.48
C PHE A 93 -14.86 9.20 -0.05
N GLU A 94 -15.28 10.33 -0.59
CA GLU A 94 -15.32 10.63 -2.02
C GLU A 94 -13.91 10.96 -2.52
N ILE A 95 -13.00 9.99 -2.41
CA ILE A 95 -11.62 10.11 -2.89
C ILE A 95 -11.47 9.42 -4.24
N ALA A 96 -10.75 10.04 -5.17
CA ALA A 96 -10.38 9.40 -6.41
C ALA A 96 -9.34 8.30 -6.14
N PHE A 97 -9.64 7.05 -6.49
CA PHE A 97 -8.88 5.89 -6.09
C PHE A 97 -8.64 4.94 -7.27
N LYS A 98 -7.37 4.64 -7.54
CA LYS A 98 -7.00 3.73 -8.63
C LYS A 98 -5.98 2.70 -8.16
N GLU A 99 -6.31 1.44 -8.39
CA GLU A 99 -5.50 0.28 -8.01
C GLU A 99 -4.80 -0.33 -9.23
N TYR A 100 -3.80 -1.17 -8.97
CA TYR A 100 -3.06 -1.95 -9.97
C TYR A 100 -2.34 -1.09 -11.00
N VAL A 101 -1.96 0.14 -10.61
CA VAL A 101 -1.18 1.06 -11.43
C VAL A 101 0.04 1.56 -10.66
N PHE A 102 1.10 1.84 -11.39
CA PHE A 102 2.35 2.38 -10.86
C PHE A 102 2.60 3.76 -11.43
N VAL A 103 3.28 4.61 -10.67
CA VAL A 103 3.79 5.88 -11.17
C VAL A 103 5.10 5.62 -11.91
N GLU A 104 5.15 6.00 -13.18
CA GLU A 104 6.35 5.89 -14.01
C GLU A 104 7.22 7.15 -13.93
N ASN A 105 6.58 8.31 -13.91
CA ASN A 105 7.28 9.58 -13.90
C ASN A 105 6.47 10.67 -13.20
N ILE A 106 7.17 11.65 -12.66
CA ILE A 106 6.61 12.89 -12.16
C ILE A 106 7.46 14.03 -12.69
N HIS A 107 6.83 15.01 -13.35
CA HIS A 107 7.49 16.21 -13.79
C HIS A 107 6.69 17.46 -13.43
N LEU A 108 7.26 18.62 -13.64
CA LEU A 108 6.64 19.92 -13.32
C LEU A 108 6.18 20.62 -14.59
N GLU A 109 4.96 21.12 -14.59
CA GLU A 109 4.43 22.12 -15.52
C GLU A 109 4.10 23.38 -14.72
N GLY A 110 5.07 24.29 -14.61
CA GLY A 110 4.99 25.41 -13.66
C GLY A 110 4.91 24.90 -12.21
N ASP A 111 3.88 25.27 -11.48
CA ASP A 111 3.67 24.83 -10.09
C ASP A 111 2.90 23.51 -9.98
N ILE A 112 2.42 22.99 -11.10
CA ILE A 112 1.63 21.74 -11.15
C ILE A 112 2.56 20.53 -11.35
N LYS A 113 2.31 19.49 -10.57
CA LYS A 113 2.95 18.19 -10.70
C LYS A 113 2.14 17.35 -11.66
N VAL A 114 2.76 16.87 -12.73
CA VAL A 114 2.15 15.96 -13.68
C VAL A 114 2.65 14.55 -13.36
N ILE A 115 1.73 13.66 -13.08
CA ILE A 115 1.98 12.29 -12.64
C ILE A 115 1.58 11.34 -13.77
N LYS A 116 2.57 10.68 -14.38
CA LYS A 116 2.35 9.67 -15.41
C LYS A 116 2.25 8.29 -14.78
N LEU A 117 1.18 7.57 -15.09
CA LEU A 117 0.95 6.21 -14.63
C LEU A 117 1.30 5.16 -15.70
N SER A 118 1.48 3.93 -15.25
CA SER A 118 1.81 2.76 -16.09
C SER A 118 0.71 2.35 -17.09
N ASP A 119 -0.48 2.89 -16.95
CA ASP A 119 -1.59 2.73 -17.90
C ASP A 119 -1.57 3.77 -19.02
N GLY A 120 -0.56 4.65 -19.04
CA GLY A 120 -0.34 5.69 -20.03
C GLY A 120 -1.05 7.01 -19.77
N PHE A 121 -1.91 7.11 -18.75
CA PHE A 121 -2.59 8.36 -18.41
C PHE A 121 -1.71 9.29 -17.57
N GLU A 122 -1.97 10.60 -17.71
CA GLU A 122 -1.32 11.64 -16.93
C GLU A 122 -2.35 12.41 -16.10
N TYR A 123 -2.03 12.64 -14.85
CA TYR A 123 -2.87 13.35 -13.89
C TYR A 123 -2.15 14.55 -13.33
N ARG A 124 -2.90 15.58 -12.93
CA ARG A 124 -2.36 16.86 -12.45
C ARG A 124 -2.68 17.08 -11.00
N SER A 125 -1.71 17.57 -10.24
CA SER A 125 -1.89 17.88 -8.83
C SER A 125 -1.04 19.07 -8.38
N LYS A 126 -1.54 19.79 -7.37
CA LYS A 126 -0.79 20.88 -6.72
C LYS A 126 0.30 20.33 -5.80
N THR A 127 0.06 19.22 -5.13
CA THR A 127 1.02 18.57 -4.22
C THR A 127 1.04 17.06 -4.43
N VAL A 128 2.15 16.42 -4.09
CA VAL A 128 2.31 14.96 -4.15
C VAL A 128 2.81 14.45 -2.81
N ILE A 129 2.18 13.39 -2.30
CA ILE A 129 2.64 12.63 -1.14
C ILE A 129 3.18 11.29 -1.64
N ILE A 130 4.48 11.09 -1.48
CA ILE A 130 5.13 9.85 -1.86
C ILE A 130 5.17 8.91 -0.65
N ALA A 131 4.35 7.87 -0.67
CA ALA A 131 4.25 6.82 0.34
C ALA A 131 4.43 5.43 -0.30
N ALA A 132 5.40 5.34 -1.21
CA ALA A 132 5.64 4.18 -2.08
C ALA A 132 6.18 2.95 -1.32
N GLY A 133 6.52 3.09 -0.04
CA GLY A 133 7.07 2.03 0.78
C GLY A 133 8.49 1.65 0.41
N SER A 134 8.85 0.42 0.78
CA SER A 134 10.16 -0.16 0.48
C SER A 134 10.01 -1.61 0.04
N LYS A 135 11.06 -2.16 -0.56
CA LYS A 135 11.16 -3.59 -0.85
C LYS A 135 12.43 -4.12 -0.21
N TRP A 136 12.34 -5.30 0.37
CA TRP A 136 13.54 -5.99 0.83
C TRP A 136 14.46 -6.30 -0.35
N ARG A 137 15.76 -6.14 -0.10
CA ARG A 137 16.76 -6.57 -1.06
C ARG A 137 16.81 -8.09 -1.07
N GLN A 138 16.71 -8.68 -2.23
CA GLN A 138 16.81 -10.12 -2.43
C GLN A 138 18.26 -10.51 -2.71
N LEU A 139 18.63 -11.74 -2.38
CA LEU A 139 19.93 -12.31 -2.69
C LEU A 139 20.01 -12.76 -4.16
N ASN A 140 18.85 -13.06 -4.76
CA ASN A 140 18.70 -13.61 -6.10
C ASN A 140 19.45 -14.95 -6.28
N VAL A 141 19.39 -15.81 -5.24
CA VAL A 141 19.97 -17.13 -5.26
C VAL A 141 18.92 -18.21 -5.59
N PRO A 142 19.34 -19.36 -6.18
CA PRO A 142 18.41 -20.44 -6.45
C PRO A 142 17.69 -20.92 -5.19
N GLY A 143 16.36 -21.02 -5.27
CA GLY A 143 15.52 -21.48 -4.17
C GLY A 143 14.97 -20.38 -3.26
N GLU A 144 15.49 -19.15 -3.34
CA GLU A 144 15.04 -18.04 -2.49
C GLU A 144 13.53 -17.81 -2.60
N GLU A 145 13.02 -17.64 -3.81
CA GLU A 145 11.59 -17.40 -4.06
C GLU A 145 10.73 -18.60 -3.64
N LYS A 146 11.19 -19.83 -3.94
CA LYS A 146 10.48 -21.06 -3.58
C LYS A 146 10.35 -21.26 -2.07
N LEU A 147 11.37 -20.82 -1.31
CA LEU A 147 11.44 -20.99 0.14
C LEU A 147 10.95 -19.76 0.91
N ARG A 148 10.52 -18.72 0.23
CA ARG A 148 9.98 -17.52 0.86
C ARG A 148 8.78 -17.86 1.75
N GLY A 149 8.86 -17.47 3.03
CA GLY A 149 7.89 -17.86 4.06
C GLY A 149 7.91 -19.35 4.46
N ARG A 150 8.91 -20.11 3.98
CA ARG A 150 9.11 -21.54 4.27
C ARG A 150 10.57 -21.86 4.67
N GLY A 151 11.26 -20.88 5.26
CA GLY A 151 12.65 -20.98 5.65
C GLY A 151 13.50 -19.80 5.19
N VAL A 152 13.07 -19.07 4.17
CA VAL A 152 13.66 -17.78 3.79
C VAL A 152 12.72 -16.65 4.22
N CYS A 153 13.18 -15.79 5.09
CA CYS A 153 12.42 -14.68 5.67
C CYS A 153 13.21 -13.38 5.56
N TYR A 154 12.52 -12.24 5.51
CA TYR A 154 13.14 -10.93 5.34
C TYR A 154 12.94 -10.00 6.55
N CYS A 155 12.01 -10.31 7.43
CA CYS A 155 11.73 -9.53 8.64
C CYS A 155 12.18 -10.30 9.88
N ALA A 156 13.34 -9.95 10.43
CA ALA A 156 13.88 -10.61 11.61
C ALA A 156 12.95 -10.48 12.84
N ILE A 157 12.30 -9.33 12.99
CA ILE A 157 11.39 -9.06 14.13
C ILE A 157 10.07 -9.81 13.96
N CYS A 158 9.55 -9.89 12.72
CA CYS A 158 8.27 -10.54 12.44
C CYS A 158 8.39 -12.07 12.48
N ASP A 159 9.46 -12.59 11.86
CA ASP A 159 9.61 -14.02 11.59
C ASP A 159 10.55 -14.71 12.59
N GLY A 160 11.47 -13.98 13.19
CA GLY A 160 12.49 -14.52 14.12
C GLY A 160 11.93 -15.36 15.26
N PRO A 161 10.83 -14.97 15.93
CA PRO A 161 10.23 -15.77 17.00
C PRO A 161 9.83 -17.19 16.60
N PHE A 162 9.47 -17.41 15.33
CA PHE A 162 9.10 -18.74 14.81
C PHE A 162 10.29 -19.72 14.69
N PHE A 163 11.52 -19.19 14.72
CA PHE A 163 12.74 -19.98 14.60
C PHE A 163 13.49 -20.17 15.92
N LYS A 164 12.83 -19.88 17.05
CA LYS A 164 13.43 -20.02 18.37
C LYS A 164 13.90 -21.46 18.62
N GLY A 165 15.20 -21.61 18.92
CA GLY A 165 15.83 -22.91 19.18
C GLY A 165 16.26 -23.66 17.93
N LEU A 166 16.17 -23.05 16.77
CA LEU A 166 16.65 -23.60 15.49
C LEU A 166 17.96 -22.91 15.08
N ASP A 167 18.77 -23.63 14.30
CA ASP A 167 19.95 -23.06 13.65
C ASP A 167 19.50 -22.18 12.48
N ILE A 168 19.92 -20.93 12.48
CA ILE A 168 19.58 -19.95 11.43
C ILE A 168 20.87 -19.34 10.84
N ALA A 169 20.78 -18.98 9.56
CA ALA A 169 21.78 -18.16 8.90
C ALA A 169 21.21 -16.76 8.69
N VAL A 170 21.94 -15.73 9.15
CA VAL A 170 21.58 -14.32 8.91
C VAL A 170 22.50 -13.76 7.85
N ILE A 171 21.92 -13.26 6.76
CA ILE A 171 22.69 -12.73 5.63
C ILE A 171 22.51 -11.22 5.59
N GLY A 172 23.61 -10.52 5.86
CA GLY A 172 23.65 -9.08 6.02
C GLY A 172 23.85 -8.66 7.48
N GLY A 173 23.87 -7.36 7.73
CA GLY A 173 24.15 -6.78 9.04
C GLY A 173 23.76 -5.31 9.11
N GLY A 174 22.76 -4.89 8.34
CA GLY A 174 22.19 -3.55 8.36
C GLY A 174 21.11 -3.38 9.45
N ASN A 175 20.31 -2.33 9.31
CA ASN A 175 19.26 -1.98 10.26
C ASN A 175 17.89 -2.64 9.99
N SER A 176 17.83 -3.57 9.07
CA SER A 176 16.59 -4.27 8.72
C SER A 176 16.83 -5.76 8.59
#